data_2739214749629bc07cdf5d6f129e90e1
#
_entry.id   2739214749629bc07cdf5d6f129e90e1
#
_cell.length_a   1.000
_cell.length_b   1.000
_cell.length_c   1.000
_cell.angle_alpha   90.00
_cell.angle_beta   90.00
_cell.angle_gamma   90.00
#
_symmetry.space_group_name_H-M   'P 1'
#
loop_
_entity.id
_entity.type
_entity.pdbx_description
1 polymer ?
#
loop_
_entity_poly.entity_id
_entity_poly.type
_entity_poly.pdbx_seq_one_letter_code
_entity_poly.pdbx_strand_id
1 'polypeptide(L)'
;MKKNVIVSLADANYFPLLEELINSIKQFKDSESVAICILDAGLTEQQKEKLSNKVDEIKSAEWDIEVPEFKVKGKEWLKSQVSRAFLPKYFPNYEKYLWIDCDAWVNDWNCIELYFRACENGKLGITQTIGPGYKVLSKVSWLLGKLAIIKSQNFKHAVKSRIGYNNARKLAFAPHINIGVFSLEKNSEAWGSWQKNLVKTLKAGNIFGSEGLAINMSVYIDNLETEFLPLNCNWITS
;
A
#
# COMPACT_ATOMS: atom_id res chain seq x y z
N MET A 1 -22.26 1.53 -15.02
CA MET A 1 -21.67 1.01 -13.78
C MET A 1 -20.19 1.34 -13.81
N LYS A 2 -19.65 1.94 -12.76
CA LYS A 2 -18.22 2.29 -12.67
C LYS A 2 -17.39 1.00 -12.60
N LYS A 3 -16.38 0.87 -13.45
CA LYS A 3 -15.50 -0.32 -13.51
C LYS A 3 -14.27 -0.22 -12.63
N ASN A 4 -13.77 1.00 -12.46
CA ASN A 4 -12.58 1.32 -11.70
C ASN A 4 -12.97 1.87 -10.33
N VAL A 5 -12.17 1.57 -9.31
CA VAL A 5 -12.39 2.06 -7.96
C VAL A 5 -11.11 2.59 -7.33
N ILE A 6 -11.22 3.74 -6.67
CA ILE A 6 -10.22 4.24 -5.72
C ILE A 6 -10.64 3.78 -4.33
N VAL A 7 -9.74 3.14 -3.61
CA VAL A 7 -9.99 2.65 -2.25
C VAL A 7 -9.01 3.31 -1.28
N SER A 8 -9.53 3.75 -0.14
CA SER A 8 -8.73 4.24 0.97
C SER A 8 -9.23 3.67 2.30
N LEU A 9 -8.50 3.91 3.37
CA LEU A 9 -8.88 3.47 4.71
C LEU A 9 -8.55 4.56 5.73
N ALA A 10 -9.46 4.76 6.70
CA ALA A 10 -9.17 5.60 7.86
C ALA A 10 -9.85 5.07 9.13
N ASP A 11 -9.32 5.47 10.27
CA ASP A 11 -9.99 5.49 11.56
C ASP A 11 -10.50 6.91 11.89
N ALA A 12 -11.12 7.08 13.05
CA ALA A 12 -11.65 8.37 13.47
C ALA A 12 -10.59 9.48 13.55
N ASN A 13 -9.35 9.15 13.87
CA ASN A 13 -8.26 10.13 14.01
C ASN A 13 -7.76 10.62 12.65
N TYR A 14 -7.75 9.74 11.66
CA TYR A 14 -7.32 10.04 10.29
C TYR A 14 -8.46 10.55 9.39
N PHE A 15 -9.68 10.63 9.91
CA PHE A 15 -10.84 11.12 9.16
C PHE A 15 -10.63 12.49 8.49
N PRO A 16 -10.02 13.52 9.12
CA PRO A 16 -9.79 14.79 8.45
C PRO A 16 -8.92 14.65 7.19
N LEU A 17 -7.87 13.82 7.22
CA LEU A 17 -7.02 13.55 6.08
C LEU A 17 -7.77 12.80 4.97
N LEU A 18 -8.62 11.83 5.35
CA LEU A 18 -9.49 11.14 4.40
C LEU A 18 -10.45 12.11 3.69
N GLU A 19 -11.05 13.07 4.41
CA GLU A 19 -11.90 14.10 3.78
C GLU A 19 -11.12 14.95 2.77
N GLU A 20 -9.89 15.34 3.10
CA GLU A 20 -9.01 16.08 2.21
C GLU A 20 -8.65 15.27 0.97
N LEU A 21 -8.33 13.99 1.11
CA LEU A 21 -8.10 13.09 -0.02
C LEU A 21 -9.33 13.03 -0.93
N ILE A 22 -10.53 12.77 -0.38
CA ILE A 22 -11.76 12.69 -1.16
C ILE A 22 -12.05 14.01 -1.88
N ASN A 23 -11.85 15.15 -1.20
CA ASN A 23 -12.04 16.45 -1.80
C ASN A 23 -11.04 16.67 -2.96
N SER A 24 -9.78 16.26 -2.79
CA SER A 24 -8.76 16.36 -3.84
C SER A 24 -9.07 15.50 -5.07
N ILE A 25 -9.69 14.34 -4.88
CA ILE A 25 -10.16 13.49 -5.98
C ILE A 25 -11.32 14.18 -6.71
N LYS A 26 -12.31 14.67 -5.95
CA LYS A 26 -13.56 15.21 -6.51
C LYS A 26 -13.42 16.58 -7.20
N GLN A 27 -12.30 17.28 -7.05
CA GLN A 27 -12.03 18.49 -7.82
C GLN A 27 -11.87 18.22 -9.33
N PHE A 28 -11.61 16.96 -9.72
CA PHE A 28 -11.46 16.56 -11.11
C PHE A 28 -12.78 16.02 -11.66
N LYS A 29 -13.25 16.52 -12.80
CA LYS A 29 -14.49 16.06 -13.45
C LYS A 29 -14.41 14.57 -13.81
N ASP A 30 -13.25 14.10 -14.23
CA ASP A 30 -13.03 12.69 -14.63
C ASP A 30 -13.25 11.70 -13.47
N SER A 31 -13.18 12.18 -12.21
CA SER A 31 -13.47 11.37 -11.02
C SER A 31 -14.91 10.81 -10.99
N GLU A 32 -15.85 11.43 -11.71
CA GLU A 32 -17.24 10.95 -11.81
C GLU A 32 -17.33 9.55 -12.42
N SER A 33 -16.37 9.15 -13.25
CA SER A 33 -16.28 7.84 -13.89
C SER A 33 -15.69 6.74 -13.00
N VAL A 34 -15.07 7.11 -11.88
CA VAL A 34 -14.38 6.20 -10.96
C VAL A 34 -15.14 6.13 -9.63
N ALA A 35 -15.31 4.94 -9.07
CA ALA A 35 -15.90 4.78 -7.74
C ALA A 35 -14.90 5.18 -6.66
N ILE A 36 -15.41 5.68 -5.55
CA ILE A 36 -14.63 5.93 -4.33
C ILE A 36 -15.21 5.04 -3.24
N CYS A 37 -14.40 4.13 -2.71
CA CYS A 37 -14.81 3.19 -1.66
C CYS A 37 -13.89 3.31 -0.45
N ILE A 38 -14.44 3.20 0.75
CA ILE A 38 -13.71 3.38 2.00
C ILE A 38 -13.78 2.11 2.85
N LEU A 39 -12.61 1.69 3.34
CA LEU A 39 -12.51 0.74 4.43
C LEU A 39 -12.51 1.48 5.77
N ASP A 40 -13.51 1.18 6.59
CA ASP A 40 -13.68 1.74 7.94
C ASP A 40 -12.84 0.92 8.94
N ALA A 41 -11.82 1.54 9.51
CA ALA A 41 -10.99 0.97 10.58
C ALA A 41 -11.33 1.55 11.96
N GLY A 42 -12.51 2.14 12.14
CA GLY A 42 -12.97 2.72 13.40
C GLY A 42 -13.46 4.17 13.25
N LEU A 43 -14.16 4.47 12.17
CA LEU A 43 -14.86 5.73 11.97
C LEU A 43 -16.07 5.81 12.93
N THR A 44 -16.40 7.01 13.40
CA THR A 44 -17.63 7.26 14.13
C THR A 44 -18.85 7.27 13.21
N GLU A 45 -20.04 7.03 13.73
CA GLU A 45 -21.28 7.07 12.93
C GLU A 45 -21.49 8.44 12.25
N GLN A 46 -21.15 9.54 12.93
CA GLN A 46 -21.21 10.89 12.34
C GLN A 46 -20.25 11.06 11.17
N GLN A 47 -19.06 10.46 11.26
CA GLN A 47 -18.07 10.49 10.16
C GLN A 47 -18.55 9.65 8.96
N LYS A 48 -19.14 8.48 9.21
CA LYS A 48 -19.72 7.65 8.15
C LYS A 48 -20.89 8.36 7.46
N GLU A 49 -21.75 9.03 8.23
CA GLU A 49 -22.86 9.82 7.69
C GLU A 49 -22.35 10.95 6.77
N LYS A 50 -21.30 11.67 7.18
CA LYS A 50 -20.65 12.68 6.33
C LYS A 50 -20.08 12.11 5.05
N LEU A 51 -19.56 10.88 5.07
CA LEU A 51 -19.01 10.21 3.90
C LEU A 51 -20.10 9.66 2.96
N SER A 52 -21.27 9.28 3.47
CA SER A 52 -22.30 8.56 2.72
C SER A 52 -22.74 9.25 1.42
N ASN A 53 -22.69 10.59 1.39
CA ASN A 53 -22.99 11.39 0.20
C ASN A 53 -21.77 11.72 -0.67
N LYS A 54 -20.57 11.30 -0.25
CA LYS A 54 -19.31 11.61 -0.92
C LYS A 54 -18.66 10.40 -1.56
N VAL A 55 -19.02 9.17 -1.15
CA VAL A 55 -18.38 7.94 -1.60
C VAL A 55 -19.43 6.92 -2.05
N ASP A 56 -19.01 5.94 -2.86
CA ASP A 56 -19.92 4.94 -3.42
C ASP A 56 -20.22 3.81 -2.43
N GLU A 57 -19.23 3.35 -1.65
CA GLU A 57 -19.39 2.28 -0.65
C GLU A 57 -18.47 2.50 0.57
N ILE A 58 -18.95 2.08 1.75
CA ILE A 58 -18.16 1.98 2.98
C ILE A 58 -18.27 0.55 3.50
N LYS A 59 -17.16 -0.11 3.79
CA LYS A 59 -17.09 -1.46 4.37
C LYS A 59 -16.20 -1.47 5.59
N SER A 60 -16.57 -2.21 6.62
CA SER A 60 -15.72 -2.39 7.80
C SER A 60 -14.47 -3.18 7.44
N ALA A 61 -13.30 -2.66 7.79
CA ALA A 61 -12.04 -3.37 7.65
C ALA A 61 -11.94 -4.52 8.67
N GLU A 62 -11.44 -5.66 8.23
CA GLU A 62 -11.27 -6.86 9.06
C GLU A 62 -9.78 -7.19 9.25
N TRP A 63 -9.51 -8.08 10.17
CA TRP A 63 -8.22 -8.77 10.26
C TRP A 63 -8.22 -9.93 9.27
N ASP A 64 -7.91 -9.67 8.00
CA ASP A 64 -7.95 -10.66 6.92
C ASP A 64 -6.92 -11.78 7.08
N ILE A 65 -5.98 -11.61 7.98
CA ILE A 65 -4.96 -12.60 8.34
C ILE A 65 -4.98 -12.75 9.86
N GLU A 66 -4.89 -14.00 10.32
CA GLU A 66 -4.77 -14.28 11.73
C GLU A 66 -3.50 -13.67 12.33
N VAL A 67 -3.69 -12.77 13.28
CA VAL A 67 -2.61 -12.07 13.97
C VAL A 67 -2.79 -12.25 15.47
N PRO A 68 -1.73 -12.55 16.23
CA PRO A 68 -1.82 -12.68 17.68
C PRO A 68 -2.42 -11.42 18.33
N GLU A 69 -3.43 -11.60 19.17
CA GLU A 69 -4.18 -10.50 19.80
C GLU A 69 -3.30 -9.48 20.51
N PHE A 70 -2.25 -9.94 21.20
CA PHE A 70 -1.32 -9.05 21.91
C PHE A 70 -0.57 -8.07 21.00
N LYS A 71 -0.48 -8.35 19.69
CA LYS A 71 0.15 -7.45 18.70
C LYS A 71 -0.79 -6.34 18.22
N VAL A 72 -2.10 -6.56 18.31
CA VAL A 72 -3.14 -5.71 17.67
C VAL A 72 -4.06 -5.00 18.65
N LYS A 73 -4.11 -5.42 19.91
CA LYS A 73 -5.00 -4.86 20.93
C LYS A 73 -4.89 -3.32 20.99
N GLY A 74 -6.02 -2.64 20.78
CA GLY A 74 -6.09 -1.17 20.79
C GLY A 74 -5.42 -0.50 19.58
N LYS A 75 -5.19 -1.22 18.48
CA LYS A 75 -4.53 -0.71 17.28
C LYS A 75 -5.33 -1.06 16.02
N GLU A 76 -6.60 -0.74 16.01
CA GLU A 76 -7.51 -1.06 14.90
C GLU A 76 -7.04 -0.49 13.54
N TRP A 77 -6.38 0.67 13.55
CA TRP A 77 -5.77 1.27 12.38
C TRP A 77 -4.77 0.34 11.66
N LEU A 78 -4.15 -0.63 12.38
CA LEU A 78 -3.27 -1.62 11.77
C LEU A 78 -4.00 -2.59 10.83
N LYS A 79 -5.34 -2.60 10.81
CA LYS A 79 -6.10 -3.33 9.78
C LYS A 79 -5.69 -2.88 8.38
N SER A 80 -5.30 -1.60 8.19
CA SER A 80 -4.75 -1.11 6.93
C SER A 80 -3.56 -1.91 6.43
N GLN A 81 -2.76 -2.46 7.33
CA GLN A 81 -1.56 -3.23 7.00
C GLN A 81 -1.87 -4.65 6.49
N VAL A 82 -3.10 -5.09 6.61
CA VAL A 82 -3.53 -6.42 6.16
C VAL A 82 -4.64 -6.33 5.11
N SER A 83 -5.65 -5.48 5.30
CA SER A 83 -6.85 -5.41 4.44
C SER A 83 -6.56 -4.96 3.02
N ARG A 84 -5.54 -4.11 2.80
CA ARG A 84 -5.21 -3.60 1.45
C ARG A 84 -4.80 -4.70 0.46
N ALA A 85 -4.35 -5.85 0.94
CA ALA A 85 -4.04 -7.00 0.09
C ALA A 85 -5.30 -7.82 -0.30
N PHE A 86 -6.49 -7.42 0.18
CA PHE A 86 -7.75 -8.15 0.01
C PHE A 86 -8.87 -7.29 -0.61
N LEU A 87 -8.55 -6.20 -1.31
CA LEU A 87 -9.55 -5.29 -1.87
C LEU A 87 -10.65 -5.96 -2.70
N PRO A 88 -10.37 -6.98 -3.55
CA PRO A 88 -11.42 -7.67 -4.29
C PRO A 88 -12.44 -8.42 -3.41
N LYS A 89 -12.07 -8.81 -2.17
CA LYS A 89 -12.99 -9.40 -1.18
C LYS A 89 -14.02 -8.36 -0.71
N TYR A 90 -13.56 -7.14 -0.45
CA TYR A 90 -14.41 -6.07 0.07
C TYR A 90 -15.31 -5.46 -1.00
N PHE A 91 -14.76 -5.25 -2.19
CA PHE A 91 -15.40 -4.54 -3.29
C PHE A 91 -15.40 -5.39 -4.58
N PRO A 92 -16.16 -6.50 -4.63
CA PRO A 92 -16.06 -7.50 -5.71
C PRO A 92 -16.60 -7.02 -7.06
N ASN A 93 -17.25 -5.87 -7.14
CA ASN A 93 -17.94 -5.41 -8.34
C ASN A 93 -17.08 -4.60 -9.30
N TYR A 94 -15.81 -4.35 -8.96
CA TYR A 94 -14.90 -3.54 -9.76
C TYR A 94 -13.89 -4.40 -10.52
N GLU A 95 -13.35 -3.87 -11.61
CA GLU A 95 -12.36 -4.53 -12.46
C GLU A 95 -10.93 -4.13 -12.08
N LYS A 96 -10.71 -2.83 -11.77
CA LYS A 96 -9.41 -2.27 -11.41
C LYS A 96 -9.50 -1.52 -10.09
N TYR A 97 -8.52 -1.71 -9.24
CA TYR A 97 -8.40 -1.10 -7.92
C TYR A 97 -7.19 -0.19 -7.90
N LEU A 98 -7.38 1.02 -7.39
CA LEU A 98 -6.33 1.95 -7.04
C LEU A 98 -6.42 2.23 -5.54
N TRP A 99 -5.44 1.78 -4.80
CA TRP A 99 -5.27 2.16 -3.40
C TRP A 99 -4.60 3.51 -3.28
N ILE A 100 -5.09 4.37 -2.41
CA ILE A 100 -4.43 5.63 -2.02
C ILE A 100 -4.52 5.75 -0.51
N ASP A 101 -3.39 5.89 0.18
CA ASP A 101 -3.36 6.15 1.62
C ASP A 101 -4.11 7.45 1.94
N CYS A 102 -4.86 7.49 3.04
CA CYS A 102 -5.75 8.61 3.37
C CYS A 102 -5.02 9.93 3.68
N ASP A 103 -3.72 9.90 3.91
CA ASP A 103 -2.85 11.06 4.11
C ASP A 103 -2.18 11.55 2.81
N ALA A 104 -2.65 11.05 1.66
CA ALA A 104 -2.23 11.51 0.34
C ALA A 104 -3.19 12.58 -0.22
N TRP A 105 -2.75 13.24 -1.29
CA TRP A 105 -3.51 14.26 -2.01
C TRP A 105 -3.37 14.06 -3.52
N VAL A 106 -4.49 14.06 -4.25
CA VAL A 106 -4.47 13.97 -5.71
C VAL A 106 -4.32 15.37 -6.29
N ASN A 107 -3.17 15.62 -6.89
CA ASN A 107 -2.83 16.92 -7.47
C ASN A 107 -2.88 16.94 -9.01
N ASP A 108 -2.85 15.75 -9.64
CA ASP A 108 -2.91 15.59 -11.10
C ASP A 108 -3.65 14.29 -11.44
N TRP A 109 -4.75 14.42 -12.21
CA TRP A 109 -5.56 13.27 -12.63
C TRP A 109 -4.83 12.33 -13.58
N ASN A 110 -3.87 12.84 -14.36
CA ASN A 110 -3.08 11.98 -15.25
C ASN A 110 -2.34 10.87 -14.47
N CYS A 111 -1.94 11.13 -13.22
CA CYS A 111 -1.33 10.09 -12.39
C CYS A 111 -2.33 8.97 -12.06
N ILE A 112 -3.60 9.28 -11.82
CA ILE A 112 -4.67 8.30 -11.58
C ILE A 112 -4.86 7.42 -12.82
N GLU A 113 -4.91 8.02 -14.00
CA GLU A 113 -5.02 7.27 -15.26
C GLU A 113 -3.79 6.40 -15.53
N LEU A 114 -2.59 6.91 -15.22
CA LEU A 114 -1.36 6.11 -15.33
C LEU A 114 -1.41 4.88 -14.44
N TYR A 115 -1.90 4.99 -13.20
CA TYR A 115 -2.07 3.83 -12.33
C TYR A 115 -3.05 2.81 -12.91
N PHE A 116 -4.21 3.23 -13.42
CA PHE A 116 -5.18 2.32 -14.03
C PHE A 116 -4.66 1.66 -15.30
N ARG A 117 -3.79 2.30 -16.06
CA ARG A 117 -3.08 1.69 -17.20
C ARG A 117 -1.96 0.76 -16.76
N ALA A 118 -1.21 1.14 -15.74
CA ALA A 118 -0.08 0.35 -15.24
C ALA A 118 -0.47 -1.04 -14.71
N CYS A 119 -1.71 -1.20 -14.23
CA CYS A 119 -2.17 -2.49 -13.74
C CYS A 119 -2.73 -3.42 -14.82
N GLU A 120 -2.80 -2.99 -16.06
CA GLU A 120 -3.30 -3.82 -17.18
C GLU A 120 -2.45 -5.07 -17.39
N ASN A 121 -3.12 -6.13 -17.83
CA ASN A 121 -2.55 -7.47 -17.99
C ASN A 121 -2.08 -8.09 -16.66
N GLY A 122 -2.72 -7.73 -15.55
CA GLY A 122 -2.47 -8.30 -14.23
C GLY A 122 -1.22 -7.78 -13.52
N LYS A 123 -0.52 -6.77 -14.08
CA LYS A 123 0.68 -6.18 -13.48
C LYS A 123 0.35 -5.41 -12.20
N LEU A 124 1.34 -5.26 -11.33
CA LEU A 124 1.29 -4.34 -10.20
C LEU A 124 1.75 -2.95 -10.68
N GLY A 125 0.86 -1.95 -10.66
CA GLY A 125 1.23 -0.55 -10.89
C GLY A 125 1.66 0.10 -9.57
N ILE A 126 2.91 0.60 -9.46
CA ILE A 126 3.44 1.11 -8.19
C ILE A 126 4.64 2.04 -8.41
N THR A 127 5.03 2.82 -7.40
CA THR A 127 6.24 3.65 -7.43
C THR A 127 7.34 3.12 -6.52
N GLN A 128 8.58 3.43 -6.87
CA GLN A 128 9.73 3.19 -6.00
C GLN A 128 10.10 4.48 -5.25
N THR A 129 10.60 4.35 -4.02
CA THR A 129 11.11 5.48 -3.24
C THR A 129 12.59 5.70 -3.55
N ILE A 130 12.89 6.14 -4.77
CA ILE A 130 14.24 6.45 -5.25
C ILE A 130 14.25 7.85 -5.85
N GLY A 131 15.30 8.60 -5.58
CA GLY A 131 15.50 9.93 -6.17
C GLY A 131 16.22 10.89 -5.22
N PRO A 132 16.70 12.03 -5.75
CA PRO A 132 17.49 12.99 -4.96
C PRO A 132 16.69 13.68 -3.85
N GLY A 133 15.35 13.68 -3.94
CA GLY A 133 14.46 14.27 -2.93
C GLY A 133 14.21 13.38 -1.72
N TYR A 134 14.59 12.11 -1.76
CA TYR A 134 14.34 11.18 -0.66
C TYR A 134 15.57 10.99 0.23
N LYS A 135 15.34 10.86 1.54
CA LYS A 135 16.39 10.46 2.48
C LYS A 135 16.97 9.12 2.06
N VAL A 136 18.29 8.98 2.14
CA VAL A 136 18.96 7.72 1.82
C VAL A 136 18.45 6.62 2.76
N LEU A 137 17.65 5.71 2.22
CA LEU A 137 17.11 4.55 2.93
C LEU A 137 18.14 3.43 3.14
N SER A 138 19.31 3.55 2.48
CA SER A 138 20.43 2.63 2.61
C SER A 138 21.70 3.41 2.96
N LYS A 139 22.41 2.96 3.98
CA LYS A 139 23.74 3.48 4.35
C LYS A 139 24.77 2.36 4.19
N VAL A 140 25.84 2.65 3.48
CA VAL A 140 27.03 1.78 3.43
C VAL A 140 28.09 2.42 4.31
N SER A 141 28.57 1.67 5.30
CA SER A 141 29.68 2.08 6.19
C SER A 141 30.83 1.09 6.03
N TRP A 142 32.02 1.59 5.78
CA TRP A 142 33.24 0.79 5.68
C TRP A 142 33.89 0.68 7.05
N LEU A 143 34.21 -0.52 7.48
CA LEU A 143 34.97 -0.79 8.68
C LEU A 143 36.35 -1.27 8.28
N LEU A 144 37.41 -0.57 8.74
CA LEU A 144 38.79 -0.89 8.45
C LEU A 144 39.14 -1.01 6.95
N GLY A 145 38.41 -0.27 6.11
CA GLY A 145 38.61 -0.27 4.65
C GLY A 145 38.23 -1.56 3.91
N LYS A 146 37.76 -2.59 4.63
CA LYS A 146 37.53 -3.92 4.04
C LYS A 146 36.11 -4.45 4.19
N LEU A 147 35.35 -4.03 5.19
CA LEU A 147 34.01 -4.55 5.44
C LEU A 147 32.98 -3.45 5.26
N ALA A 148 32.02 -3.68 4.39
CA ALA A 148 30.88 -2.80 4.25
C ALA A 148 29.73 -3.28 5.13
N ILE A 149 29.26 -2.41 6.02
CA ILE A 149 28.00 -2.59 6.76
C ILE A 149 26.92 -1.87 5.98
N ILE A 150 25.96 -2.63 5.46
CA ILE A 150 24.80 -2.09 4.76
C ILE A 150 23.64 -2.03 5.74
N LYS A 151 23.17 -0.81 5.98
CA LYS A 151 21.93 -0.58 6.73
C LYS A 151 20.88 -0.13 5.74
N SER A 152 19.91 -1.00 5.41
CA SER A 152 18.72 -0.63 4.67
C SER A 152 17.49 -0.97 5.48
N GLN A 153 16.40 -0.22 5.25
CA GLN A 153 15.12 -0.47 5.89
C GLN A 153 14.61 -1.87 5.53
N ASN A 154 14.66 -2.23 4.25
CA ASN A 154 14.26 -3.56 3.78
C ASN A 154 15.06 -4.68 4.44
N PHE A 155 16.39 -4.54 4.56
CA PHE A 155 17.22 -5.55 5.22
C PHE A 155 16.84 -5.74 6.69
N LYS A 156 16.70 -4.64 7.43
CA LYS A 156 16.34 -4.68 8.85
C LYS A 156 14.99 -5.38 9.07
N HIS A 157 13.98 -5.02 8.27
CA HIS A 157 12.66 -5.64 8.35
C HIS A 157 12.70 -7.12 7.95
N ALA A 158 13.41 -7.46 6.87
CA ALA A 158 13.56 -8.83 6.37
C ALA A 158 14.20 -9.76 7.42
N VAL A 159 15.27 -9.31 8.07
CA VAL A 159 15.94 -10.07 9.14
C VAL A 159 14.99 -10.24 10.33
N LYS A 160 14.30 -9.18 10.75
CA LYS A 160 13.34 -9.22 11.87
C LYS A 160 12.15 -10.16 11.58
N SER A 161 11.69 -10.20 10.34
CA SER A 161 10.60 -11.08 9.89
C SER A 161 11.06 -12.52 9.59
N ARG A 162 12.35 -12.82 9.79
CA ARG A 162 12.94 -14.17 9.62
C ARG A 162 12.65 -14.79 8.25
N ILE A 163 12.64 -13.99 7.18
CA ILE A 163 12.37 -14.48 5.81
C ILE A 163 13.56 -15.23 5.18
N GLY A 164 14.65 -15.40 5.90
CA GLY A 164 15.88 -16.02 5.45
C GLY A 164 16.94 -15.00 5.01
N TYR A 165 18.21 -15.30 5.31
CA TYR A 165 19.33 -14.38 5.09
C TYR A 165 19.55 -14.03 3.62
N ASN A 166 19.42 -15.02 2.71
CA ASN A 166 19.58 -14.80 1.28
C ASN A 166 18.53 -13.83 0.73
N ASN A 167 17.27 -13.97 1.15
CA ASN A 167 16.20 -13.06 0.79
C ASN A 167 16.43 -11.67 1.38
N ALA A 168 16.84 -11.58 2.63
CA ALA A 168 17.18 -10.32 3.25
C ALA A 168 18.31 -9.57 2.51
N ARG A 169 19.34 -10.30 2.05
CA ARG A 169 20.42 -9.72 1.24
C ARG A 169 19.93 -9.20 -0.11
N LYS A 170 19.07 -9.95 -0.82
CA LYS A 170 18.48 -9.48 -2.07
C LYS A 170 17.73 -8.16 -1.86
N LEU A 171 16.89 -8.11 -0.85
CA LEU A 171 16.10 -6.92 -0.54
C LEU A 171 16.95 -5.74 0.01
N ALA A 172 18.13 -6.00 0.54
CA ALA A 172 19.02 -4.94 1.05
C ALA A 172 19.43 -3.94 -0.04
N PHE A 173 19.55 -4.41 -1.27
CA PHE A 173 19.99 -3.62 -2.43
C PHE A 173 18.85 -3.24 -3.37
N ALA A 174 17.66 -3.80 -3.15
CA ALA A 174 16.48 -3.47 -3.94
C ALA A 174 15.97 -2.06 -3.60
N PRO A 175 15.56 -1.26 -4.58
CA PRO A 175 14.87 -0.01 -4.34
C PRO A 175 13.65 -0.24 -3.47
N HIS A 176 13.44 0.62 -2.47
CA HIS A 176 12.26 0.52 -1.63
C HIS A 176 11.00 0.87 -2.43
N ILE A 177 9.96 0.05 -2.31
CA ILE A 177 8.67 0.27 -2.96
C ILE A 177 7.76 1.05 -2.01
N ASN A 178 7.13 2.10 -2.51
CA ASN A 178 6.16 2.88 -1.77
C ASN A 178 4.75 2.34 -2.02
N ILE A 179 4.17 1.73 -1.01
CA ILE A 179 2.83 1.11 -1.09
C ILE A 179 1.69 2.06 -0.71
N GLY A 180 1.97 3.32 -0.47
CA GLY A 180 0.94 4.32 -0.18
C GLY A 180 -0.01 4.54 -1.36
N VAL A 181 0.45 4.26 -2.59
CA VAL A 181 -0.38 4.24 -3.79
C VAL A 181 0.02 3.05 -4.66
N PHE A 182 -0.94 2.23 -5.04
CA PHE A 182 -0.73 1.11 -5.96
C PHE A 182 -2.01 0.76 -6.72
N SER A 183 -1.88 0.10 -7.86
CA SER A 183 -3.01 -0.39 -8.64
C SER A 183 -2.87 -1.85 -9.03
N LEU A 184 -4.01 -2.56 -9.09
CA LEU A 184 -4.11 -3.96 -9.49
C LEU A 184 -5.46 -4.24 -10.16
N GLU A 185 -5.47 -5.14 -11.13
CA GLU A 185 -6.71 -5.72 -11.65
C GLU A 185 -7.30 -6.75 -10.68
N LYS A 186 -8.62 -6.93 -10.70
CA LYS A 186 -9.35 -7.86 -9.85
C LYS A 186 -8.77 -9.27 -9.84
N ASN A 187 -8.42 -9.78 -11.00
CA ASN A 187 -7.97 -11.16 -11.20
C ASN A 187 -6.44 -11.30 -11.25
N SER A 188 -5.70 -10.25 -10.83
CA SER A 188 -4.25 -10.31 -10.81
C SER A 188 -3.72 -11.37 -9.85
N GLU A 189 -2.74 -12.15 -10.28
CA GLU A 189 -1.99 -13.10 -9.42
C GLU A 189 -1.21 -12.40 -8.30
N ALA A 190 -0.99 -11.10 -8.46
CA ALA A 190 -0.32 -10.26 -7.47
C ALA A 190 -0.99 -10.31 -6.09
N TRP A 191 -2.31 -10.38 -6.04
CA TRP A 191 -3.05 -10.53 -4.77
C TRP A 191 -2.61 -11.76 -4.00
N GLY A 192 -2.56 -12.91 -4.66
CA GLY A 192 -2.16 -14.19 -4.04
C GLY A 192 -0.70 -14.19 -3.59
N SER A 193 0.22 -13.67 -4.42
CA SER A 193 1.63 -13.53 -4.08
C SER A 193 1.81 -12.61 -2.86
N TRP A 194 1.14 -11.45 -2.84
CA TRP A 194 1.21 -10.51 -1.74
C TRP A 194 0.66 -11.10 -0.43
N GLN A 195 -0.54 -11.70 -0.46
CA GLN A 195 -1.17 -12.36 0.69
C GLN A 195 -0.26 -13.46 1.29
N LYS A 196 0.29 -14.32 0.45
CA LYS A 196 1.25 -15.37 0.85
C LYS A 196 2.47 -14.79 1.57
N ASN A 197 3.06 -13.74 1.01
CA ASN A 197 4.23 -13.09 1.60
C ASN A 197 3.87 -12.32 2.87
N LEU A 198 2.67 -11.73 2.94
CA LEU A 198 2.18 -11.04 4.12
C LEU A 198 2.02 -12.01 5.30
N VAL A 199 1.41 -13.19 5.10
CA VAL A 199 1.36 -14.25 6.11
C VAL A 199 2.77 -14.62 6.59
N LYS A 200 3.72 -14.76 5.65
CA LYS A 200 5.11 -15.14 5.98
C LYS A 200 5.80 -14.06 6.83
N THR A 201 5.62 -12.78 6.50
CA THR A 201 6.25 -11.67 7.24
C THR A 201 5.63 -11.46 8.61
N LEU A 202 4.33 -11.71 8.77
CA LEU A 202 3.60 -11.55 10.04
C LEU A 202 3.93 -12.62 11.09
N LYS A 203 4.40 -13.80 10.70
CA LYS A 203 4.73 -14.88 11.64
C LYS A 203 5.75 -14.43 12.72
N ALA A 204 6.78 -13.69 12.35
CA ALA A 204 7.85 -13.26 13.25
C ALA A 204 8.03 -11.74 13.30
N GLY A 205 7.61 -11.00 12.28
CA GLY A 205 7.78 -9.55 12.16
C GLY A 205 6.79 -8.73 12.98
N ASN A 206 6.98 -7.42 12.94
CA ASN A 206 5.97 -6.47 13.41
C ASN A 206 4.86 -6.39 12.36
N ILE A 207 3.64 -5.99 12.78
CA ILE A 207 2.55 -5.76 11.83
C ILE A 207 2.87 -4.53 10.98
N PHE A 208 3.22 -3.43 11.63
CA PHE A 208 3.59 -2.20 10.92
C PHE A 208 4.79 -2.41 10.00
N GLY A 209 4.59 -2.13 8.72
CA GLY A 209 5.58 -2.29 7.64
C GLY A 209 5.71 -3.72 7.10
N SER A 210 4.91 -4.69 7.58
CA SER A 210 4.94 -6.06 7.06
C SER A 210 4.35 -6.16 5.66
N GLU A 211 3.36 -5.34 5.33
CA GLU A 211 2.76 -5.27 4.00
C GLU A 211 3.75 -4.72 2.97
N GLY A 212 4.52 -3.69 3.33
CA GLY A 212 5.59 -3.16 2.49
C GLY A 212 6.70 -4.18 2.26
N LEU A 213 7.11 -4.91 3.30
CA LEU A 213 8.06 -6.01 3.14
C LEU A 213 7.50 -7.11 2.25
N ALA A 214 6.22 -7.48 2.43
CA ALA A 214 5.58 -8.54 1.64
C ALA A 214 5.52 -8.19 0.16
N ILE A 215 5.16 -6.95 -0.21
CA ILE A 215 5.14 -6.53 -1.60
C ILE A 215 6.55 -6.46 -2.20
N ASN A 216 7.55 -5.97 -1.44
CA ASN A 216 8.95 -6.02 -1.88
C ASN A 216 9.42 -7.46 -2.12
N MET A 217 8.95 -8.44 -1.33
CA MET A 217 9.23 -9.86 -1.57
C MET A 217 8.56 -10.35 -2.84
N SER A 218 7.29 -10.02 -3.06
CA SER A 218 6.57 -10.40 -4.28
C SER A 218 7.29 -9.89 -5.53
N VAL A 219 7.69 -8.62 -5.52
CA VAL A 219 8.36 -7.99 -6.68
C VAL A 219 9.78 -8.51 -6.87
N TYR A 220 10.64 -8.50 -5.85
CA TYR A 220 12.08 -8.74 -6.02
C TYR A 220 12.54 -10.18 -5.75
N ILE A 221 11.72 -10.99 -5.11
CA ILE A 221 12.05 -12.40 -4.83
C ILE A 221 11.21 -13.32 -5.70
N ASP A 222 9.89 -13.09 -5.76
CA ASP A 222 8.98 -13.92 -6.53
C ASP A 222 8.86 -13.45 -8.01
N ASN A 223 9.52 -12.32 -8.37
CA ASN A 223 9.54 -11.74 -9.73
C ASN A 223 8.12 -11.38 -10.23
N LEU A 224 7.29 -10.83 -9.37
CA LEU A 224 5.96 -10.35 -9.73
C LEU A 224 6.06 -9.30 -10.86
N GLU A 225 5.27 -9.47 -11.92
CA GLU A 225 5.19 -8.48 -12.99
C GLU A 225 4.73 -7.13 -12.45
N THR A 226 5.56 -6.12 -12.66
CA THR A 226 5.39 -4.81 -12.04
C THR A 226 5.68 -3.69 -13.04
N GLU A 227 4.78 -2.74 -13.13
CA GLU A 227 4.97 -1.50 -13.87
C GLU A 227 5.34 -0.39 -12.88
N PHE A 228 6.59 0.09 -12.96
CA PHE A 228 7.06 1.17 -12.11
C PHE A 228 6.72 2.52 -12.71
N LEU A 229 5.90 3.27 -12.01
CA LEU A 229 5.46 4.60 -12.39
C LEU A 229 6.49 5.68 -12.01
N PRO A 230 6.46 6.85 -12.67
CA PRO A 230 7.28 8.00 -12.31
C PRO A 230 7.06 8.42 -10.84
N LEU A 231 8.11 8.92 -10.20
CA LEU A 231 8.09 9.30 -8.76
C LEU A 231 7.03 10.34 -8.41
N ASN A 232 6.72 11.25 -9.33
CA ASN A 232 5.69 12.27 -9.14
C ASN A 232 4.27 11.70 -9.03
N CYS A 233 4.04 10.44 -9.41
CA CYS A 233 2.76 9.77 -9.20
C CYS A 233 2.52 9.37 -7.72
N ASN A 234 3.55 9.36 -6.90
CA ASN A 234 3.43 9.17 -5.44
C ASN A 234 4.60 9.86 -4.74
N TRP A 235 4.60 11.19 -4.72
CA TRP A 235 5.64 11.99 -4.11
C TRP A 235 5.44 12.08 -2.60
N ILE A 236 6.48 11.70 -1.84
CA ILE A 236 6.48 11.84 -0.37
C ILE A 236 7.01 13.22 -0.02
N THR A 237 6.18 14.04 0.62
CA THR A 237 6.59 15.29 1.24
C THR A 237 7.18 14.98 2.62
N SER A 238 8.44 15.33 2.86
CA SER A 238 9.14 15.09 4.14
C SER A 238 9.31 16.39 4.93
#